data_67e41d2f5027dbbbf0ad337ddc634925
#
_entry.id   67e41d2f5027dbbbf0ad337ddc634925
#
_cell.length_a   1.000
_cell.length_b   1.000
_cell.length_c   1.000
_cell.angle_alpha   90.00
_cell.angle_beta   90.00
_cell.angle_gamma   90.00
#
_symmetry.space_group_name_H-M   'P 1'
#
loop_
_entity.id
_entity.type
_entity.pdbx_description
1 polymer ?
#
loop_
_entity_poly.entity_id
_entity_poly.type
_entity_poly.pdbx_seq_one_letter_code
_entity_poly.pdbx_strand_id
1 'polypeptide(L)'
;MGTLYDDDIIAWSEQQAALLRAGRWELLDHYNIAEEIEDVGHREKKELRSRLVVLLAHLLKWQFQASHRGPSWVHSISTQRVAIDDAVEDCPSLQTLLDDPQWLATAYRRAVRDAQAQTQLKVFPTELPWRMEQVLSPDFWPG
;
A
#
# COMPACT_ATOMS: atom_id res chain seq x y z
N MET A 1 19.11 27.90 -10.74
CA MET A 1 18.03 28.09 -11.71
C MET A 1 17.19 26.83 -11.80
N GLY A 2 15.86 26.96 -11.64
CA GLY A 2 14.95 25.84 -11.74
C GLY A 2 14.80 25.33 -13.16
N THR A 3 14.40 24.08 -13.30
CA THR A 3 14.03 23.49 -14.58
C THR A 3 12.52 23.54 -14.73
N LEU A 4 12.00 23.27 -15.93
CA LEU A 4 10.56 23.15 -16.12
C LEU A 4 9.97 22.07 -15.23
N TYR A 5 10.70 20.97 -15.02
CA TYR A 5 10.31 19.89 -14.10
C TYR A 5 10.07 20.41 -12.68
N ASP A 6 10.94 21.27 -12.19
CA ASP A 6 10.82 21.83 -10.83
C ASP A 6 9.75 22.91 -10.73
N ASP A 7 9.60 23.71 -11.81
CA ASP A 7 8.73 24.90 -11.79
C ASP A 7 7.27 24.57 -12.13
N ASP A 8 7.04 23.66 -13.08
CA ASP A 8 5.71 23.31 -13.57
C ASP A 8 5.68 21.87 -14.09
N ILE A 9 5.36 20.95 -13.21
CA ILE A 9 5.35 19.51 -13.53
C ILE A 9 4.33 19.15 -14.63
N ILE A 10 3.21 19.86 -14.68
CA ILE A 10 2.19 19.60 -15.70
C ILE A 10 2.70 20.00 -17.08
N ALA A 11 3.24 21.21 -17.22
CA ALA A 11 3.82 21.67 -18.48
C ALA A 11 5.00 20.78 -18.91
N TRP A 12 5.84 20.40 -17.95
CA TRP A 12 6.96 19.48 -18.21
C TRP A 12 6.46 18.13 -18.74
N SER A 13 5.46 17.52 -18.10
CA SER A 13 4.94 16.22 -18.51
C SER A 13 4.33 16.23 -19.89
N GLU A 14 3.59 17.27 -20.21
CA GLU A 14 3.00 17.44 -21.54
C GLU A 14 4.08 17.63 -22.64
N GLN A 15 5.10 18.42 -22.33
CA GLN A 15 6.23 18.62 -23.25
C GLN A 15 6.99 17.31 -23.49
N GLN A 16 7.34 16.58 -22.43
CA GLN A 16 8.08 15.34 -22.56
C GLN A 16 7.25 14.26 -23.28
N ALA A 17 5.96 14.16 -23.01
CA ALA A 17 5.08 13.25 -23.72
C ALA A 17 5.04 13.56 -25.23
N ALA A 18 4.97 14.83 -25.59
CA ALA A 18 4.97 15.25 -26.99
C ALA A 18 6.29 14.88 -27.69
N LEU A 19 7.44 15.09 -27.00
CA LEU A 19 8.74 14.73 -27.53
C LEU A 19 8.89 13.23 -27.74
N LEU A 20 8.39 12.43 -26.78
CA LEU A 20 8.38 10.97 -26.89
C LEU A 20 7.56 10.51 -28.10
N ARG A 21 6.35 11.05 -28.28
CA ARG A 21 5.49 10.68 -29.42
C ARG A 21 6.09 11.09 -30.76
N ALA A 22 6.83 12.21 -30.78
CA ALA A 22 7.51 12.70 -31.98
C ALA A 22 8.83 11.99 -32.27
N GLY A 23 9.30 11.12 -31.37
CA GLY A 23 10.58 10.43 -31.51
C GLY A 23 11.79 11.32 -31.34
N ARG A 24 11.64 12.44 -30.65
CA ARG A 24 12.72 13.41 -30.45
C ARG A 24 13.54 13.04 -29.20
N TRP A 25 14.23 11.89 -29.30
CA TRP A 25 14.97 11.28 -28.18
C TRP A 25 16.06 12.19 -27.61
N GLU A 26 16.69 12.97 -28.45
CA GLU A 26 17.79 13.88 -28.07
C GLU A 26 17.33 15.05 -27.20
N LEU A 27 16.03 15.34 -27.16
CA LEU A 27 15.47 16.44 -26.40
C LEU A 27 14.82 16.00 -25.09
N LEU A 28 14.79 14.69 -24.83
CA LEU A 28 14.15 14.16 -23.63
C LEU A 28 14.95 14.46 -22.36
N ASP A 29 14.22 14.79 -21.30
CA ASP A 29 14.76 14.92 -19.94
C ASP A 29 14.83 13.52 -19.31
N HIS A 30 15.85 12.75 -19.71
CA HIS A 30 15.97 11.34 -19.34
C HIS A 30 15.97 11.12 -17.82
N TYR A 31 16.72 11.96 -17.08
CA TYR A 31 16.82 11.80 -15.63
C TYR A 31 15.46 11.91 -14.95
N ASN A 32 14.72 12.99 -15.22
CA ASN A 32 13.43 13.22 -14.58
C ASN A 32 12.33 12.29 -15.10
N ILE A 33 12.39 11.89 -16.38
CA ILE A 33 11.48 10.86 -16.91
C ILE A 33 11.66 9.55 -16.15
N ALA A 34 12.90 9.12 -15.90
CA ALA A 34 13.18 7.90 -15.16
C ALA A 34 12.65 8.00 -13.73
N GLU A 35 12.82 9.14 -13.06
CA GLU A 35 12.28 9.39 -11.73
C GLU A 35 10.75 9.23 -11.71
N GLU A 36 10.06 9.82 -12.68
CA GLU A 36 8.60 9.73 -12.74
C GLU A 36 8.10 8.32 -13.04
N ILE A 37 8.83 7.56 -13.87
CA ILE A 37 8.48 6.16 -14.15
C ILE A 37 8.63 5.32 -12.88
N GLU A 38 9.71 5.52 -12.13
CA GLU A 38 9.89 4.82 -10.85
C GLU A 38 8.78 5.17 -9.84
N ASP A 39 8.35 6.44 -9.82
CA ASP A 39 7.29 6.89 -8.93
C ASP A 39 5.95 6.20 -9.20
N VAL A 40 5.66 5.81 -10.45
CA VAL A 40 4.45 5.03 -10.77
C VAL A 40 4.44 3.73 -10.00
N GLY A 41 5.54 2.99 -10.02
CA GLY A 41 5.66 1.74 -9.26
C GLY A 41 5.65 1.95 -7.75
N HIS A 42 6.31 3.00 -7.27
CA HIS A 42 6.34 3.34 -5.85
C HIS A 42 4.96 3.66 -5.30
N ARG A 43 4.13 4.36 -6.06
CA ARG A 43 2.75 4.69 -5.65
C ARG A 43 1.92 3.44 -5.46
N GLU A 44 1.99 2.49 -6.39
CA GLU A 44 1.27 1.22 -6.30
C GLU A 44 1.70 0.41 -5.08
N LYS A 45 3.00 0.32 -4.84
CA LYS A 45 3.54 -0.38 -3.66
C LYS A 45 3.12 0.28 -2.35
N LYS A 46 3.16 1.60 -2.31
CA LYS A 46 2.77 2.38 -1.13
C LYS A 46 1.28 2.23 -0.83
N GLU A 47 0.45 2.24 -1.86
CA GLU A 47 -1.00 2.04 -1.70
C GLU A 47 -1.30 0.65 -1.17
N LEU A 48 -0.65 -0.39 -1.71
CA LEU A 48 -0.81 -1.75 -1.20
C LEU A 48 -0.47 -1.81 0.29
N ARG A 49 0.65 -1.21 0.69
CA ARG A 49 1.06 -1.20 2.10
C ARG A 49 0.03 -0.50 2.98
N SER A 50 -0.48 0.65 2.55
CA SER A 50 -1.49 1.37 3.31
C SER A 50 -2.75 0.55 3.52
N ARG A 51 -3.21 -0.16 2.50
CA ARG A 51 -4.37 -1.05 2.60
C ARG A 51 -4.11 -2.22 3.53
N LEU A 52 -2.93 -2.83 3.44
CA LEU A 52 -2.57 -3.95 4.30
C LEU A 52 -2.44 -3.49 5.76
N VAL A 53 -1.88 -2.32 6.02
CA VAL A 53 -1.78 -1.75 7.37
C VAL A 53 -3.18 -1.59 7.99
N VAL A 54 -4.13 -1.04 7.23
CA VAL A 54 -5.51 -0.88 7.70
C VAL A 54 -6.15 -2.25 8.00
N LEU A 55 -5.96 -3.22 7.12
CA LEU A 55 -6.48 -4.58 7.31
C LEU A 55 -5.91 -5.22 8.56
N LEU A 56 -4.60 -5.22 8.70
CA LEU A 56 -3.93 -5.82 9.85
C LEU A 56 -4.33 -5.14 11.16
N ALA A 57 -4.41 -3.81 11.18
CA ALA A 57 -4.85 -3.07 12.36
C ALA A 57 -6.26 -3.47 12.78
N HIS A 58 -7.17 -3.63 11.82
CA HIS A 58 -8.55 -4.05 12.13
C HIS A 58 -8.63 -5.51 12.58
N LEU A 59 -7.82 -6.41 12.01
CA LEU A 59 -7.76 -7.80 12.48
C LEU A 59 -7.20 -7.88 13.90
N LEU A 60 -6.21 -7.06 14.24
CA LEU A 60 -5.68 -6.96 15.60
C LEU A 60 -6.76 -6.47 16.58
N LYS A 61 -7.46 -5.40 16.22
CA LYS A 61 -8.55 -4.90 17.05
C LYS A 61 -9.67 -5.95 17.18
N TRP A 62 -9.98 -6.64 16.10
CA TRP A 62 -10.98 -7.69 16.09
C TRP A 62 -10.65 -8.78 17.11
N GLN A 63 -9.42 -9.26 17.13
CA GLN A 63 -9.00 -10.32 18.03
C GLN A 63 -8.86 -9.84 19.48
N PHE A 64 -8.23 -8.68 19.69
CA PHE A 64 -7.81 -8.24 21.02
C PHE A 64 -8.76 -7.24 21.68
N GLN A 65 -9.76 -6.77 20.99
CA GLN A 65 -10.78 -5.89 21.54
C GLN A 65 -12.18 -6.37 21.10
N ALA A 66 -12.48 -7.62 21.45
CA ALA A 66 -13.71 -8.30 21.01
C ALA A 66 -15.00 -7.56 21.36
N SER A 67 -14.99 -6.81 22.48
CA SER A 67 -16.16 -6.05 22.92
C SER A 67 -16.56 -4.91 21.97
N HIS A 68 -15.66 -4.52 21.08
CA HIS A 68 -15.87 -3.43 20.12
C HIS A 68 -16.15 -3.94 18.69
N ARG A 69 -16.27 -5.25 18.50
CA ARG A 69 -16.60 -5.83 17.18
C ARG A 69 -17.93 -5.31 16.70
N GLY A 70 -18.00 -4.95 15.43
CA GLY A 70 -19.24 -4.44 14.86
C GLY A 70 -19.19 -4.29 13.35
N PRO A 71 -20.30 -3.82 12.75
CA PRO A 71 -20.41 -3.72 11.28
C PRO A 71 -19.36 -2.85 10.63
N SER A 72 -18.90 -1.79 11.29
CA SER A 72 -17.88 -0.91 10.68
C SER A 72 -16.55 -1.62 10.53
N TRP A 73 -16.16 -2.46 11.48
CA TRP A 73 -14.93 -3.25 11.38
C TRP A 73 -15.05 -4.35 10.35
N VAL A 74 -16.20 -5.02 10.29
CA VAL A 74 -16.48 -6.02 9.24
C VAL A 74 -16.37 -5.38 7.87
N HIS A 75 -16.95 -4.21 7.68
CA HIS A 75 -16.90 -3.47 6.43
C HIS A 75 -15.46 -3.09 6.04
N SER A 76 -14.70 -2.55 6.99
CA SER A 76 -13.30 -2.16 6.75
C SER A 76 -12.45 -3.36 6.35
N ILE A 77 -12.58 -4.47 7.08
CA ILE A 77 -11.82 -5.70 6.81
C ILE A 77 -12.18 -6.23 5.42
N SER A 78 -13.45 -6.35 5.12
CA SER A 78 -13.92 -6.87 3.81
C SER A 78 -13.50 -5.98 2.66
N THR A 79 -13.62 -4.66 2.83
CA THR A 79 -13.23 -3.68 1.80
C THR A 79 -11.75 -3.77 1.49
N GLN A 80 -10.90 -3.88 2.50
CA GLN A 80 -9.45 -3.96 2.27
C GLN A 80 -9.06 -5.29 1.63
N ARG A 81 -9.68 -6.38 2.00
CA ARG A 81 -9.43 -7.69 1.36
C ARG A 81 -9.74 -7.65 -0.14
N VAL A 82 -10.89 -7.11 -0.51
CA VAL A 82 -11.27 -6.97 -1.92
C VAL A 82 -10.30 -6.04 -2.66
N ALA A 83 -9.98 -4.89 -2.06
CA ALA A 83 -9.08 -3.92 -2.69
C ALA A 83 -7.66 -4.47 -2.90
N ILE A 84 -7.15 -5.27 -1.96
CA ILE A 84 -5.83 -5.91 -2.10
C ILE A 84 -5.86 -6.96 -3.21
N ASP A 85 -6.89 -7.80 -3.26
CA ASP A 85 -7.04 -8.80 -4.32
C ASP A 85 -7.11 -8.13 -5.69
N ASP A 86 -7.89 -7.07 -5.82
CA ASP A 86 -7.99 -6.30 -7.07
C ASP A 86 -6.66 -5.68 -7.47
N ALA A 87 -5.93 -5.11 -6.50
CA ALA A 87 -4.62 -4.51 -6.76
C ALA A 87 -3.62 -5.55 -7.29
N VAL A 88 -3.59 -6.75 -6.71
CA VAL A 88 -2.70 -7.84 -7.16
C VAL A 88 -3.13 -8.38 -8.52
N GLU A 89 -4.44 -8.43 -8.78
CA GLU A 89 -4.95 -8.83 -10.10
C GLU A 89 -4.52 -7.83 -11.19
N ASP A 90 -4.63 -6.52 -10.89
CA ASP A 90 -4.24 -5.45 -11.81
C ASP A 90 -2.72 -5.35 -11.98
N CYS A 91 -1.97 -5.57 -10.90
CA CYS A 91 -0.51 -5.47 -10.86
C CYS A 91 0.10 -6.72 -10.21
N PRO A 92 0.24 -7.83 -10.97
CA PRO A 92 0.71 -9.11 -10.40
C PRO A 92 2.06 -9.03 -9.68
N SER A 93 2.92 -8.09 -10.05
CA SER A 93 4.22 -7.88 -9.40
C SER A 93 4.08 -7.55 -7.91
N LEU A 94 2.92 -7.05 -7.47
CA LEU A 94 2.65 -6.75 -6.06
C LEU A 94 2.67 -8.01 -5.19
N GLN A 95 2.40 -9.18 -5.76
CA GLN A 95 2.46 -10.44 -5.02
C GLN A 95 3.84 -10.66 -4.40
N THR A 96 4.90 -10.22 -5.05
CA THR A 96 6.27 -10.32 -4.52
C THR A 96 6.41 -9.65 -3.16
N LEU A 97 5.74 -8.53 -2.94
CA LEU A 97 5.74 -7.83 -1.65
C LEU A 97 4.99 -8.62 -0.58
N LEU A 98 3.85 -9.19 -0.94
CA LEU A 98 3.06 -10.02 -0.01
C LEU A 98 3.78 -11.31 0.37
N ASP A 99 4.77 -11.73 -0.40
CA ASP A 99 5.62 -12.90 -0.13
C ASP A 99 6.93 -12.53 0.59
N ASP A 100 7.19 -11.23 0.80
CA ASP A 100 8.44 -10.74 1.41
C ASP A 100 8.27 -10.54 2.91
N PRO A 101 8.92 -11.38 3.74
CA PRO A 101 8.78 -11.28 5.21
C PRO A 101 9.21 -9.93 5.79
N GLN A 102 10.22 -9.28 5.23
CA GLN A 102 10.68 -7.97 5.71
C GLN A 102 9.66 -6.87 5.42
N TRP A 103 9.10 -6.89 4.22
CA TRP A 103 8.07 -5.92 3.85
C TRP A 103 6.81 -6.10 4.72
N LEU A 104 6.41 -7.35 4.94
CA LEU A 104 5.28 -7.67 5.81
C LEU A 104 5.54 -7.24 7.26
N ALA A 105 6.75 -7.46 7.77
CA ALA A 105 7.11 -7.04 9.12
C ALA A 105 7.00 -5.52 9.29
N THR A 106 7.40 -4.74 8.29
CA THR A 106 7.28 -3.29 8.31
C THR A 106 5.81 -2.86 8.33
N ALA A 107 4.99 -3.47 7.49
CA ALA A 107 3.55 -3.21 7.46
C ALA A 107 2.90 -3.56 8.80
N TYR A 108 3.28 -4.70 9.38
CA TYR A 108 2.74 -5.14 10.67
C TYR A 108 3.10 -4.18 11.80
N ARG A 109 4.34 -3.70 11.86
CA ARG A 109 4.75 -2.72 12.88
C ARG A 109 3.90 -1.46 12.82
N ARG A 110 3.59 -0.98 11.63
CA ARG A 110 2.71 0.18 11.44
C ARG A 110 1.29 -0.12 11.88
N ALA A 111 0.79 -1.32 11.58
CA ALA A 111 -0.54 -1.76 12.00
C ALA A 111 -0.65 -1.83 13.53
N VAL A 112 0.36 -2.35 14.21
CA VAL A 112 0.41 -2.40 15.68
C VAL A 112 0.38 -0.99 16.25
N ARG A 113 1.18 -0.09 15.71
CA ARG A 113 1.22 1.31 16.15
C ARG A 113 -0.15 1.96 16.02
N ASP A 114 -0.82 1.76 14.88
CA ASP A 114 -2.14 2.32 14.64
C ASP A 114 -3.19 1.70 15.57
N ALA A 115 -3.15 0.38 15.76
CA ALA A 115 -4.06 -0.32 16.66
C ALA A 115 -3.87 0.14 18.10
N GLN A 116 -2.64 0.32 18.56
CA GLN A 116 -2.34 0.84 19.90
C GLN A 116 -2.88 2.26 20.08
N ALA A 117 -2.68 3.13 19.09
CA ALA A 117 -3.16 4.50 19.13
C ALA A 117 -4.70 4.57 19.18
N GLN A 118 -5.37 3.69 18.43
CA GLN A 118 -6.83 3.69 18.32
C GLN A 118 -7.51 3.02 19.52
N THR A 119 -6.90 2.02 20.14
CA THR A 119 -7.49 1.26 21.23
C THR A 119 -6.96 1.63 22.62
N GLN A 120 -5.79 2.29 22.69
CA GLN A 120 -5.04 2.54 23.91
C GLN A 120 -4.60 1.25 24.62
N LEU A 121 -4.56 0.12 23.90
CA LEU A 121 -4.11 -1.16 24.42
C LEU A 121 -2.67 -1.43 23.98
N LYS A 122 -1.95 -2.22 24.78
CA LYS A 122 -0.57 -2.66 24.50
C LYS A 122 -0.48 -4.18 24.62
N VAL A 123 -1.41 -4.89 23.98
CA VAL A 123 -1.56 -6.35 24.11
C VAL A 123 -1.22 -7.08 22.81
N PHE A 124 -0.86 -6.35 21.76
CA PHE A 124 -0.69 -6.93 20.43
C PHE A 124 0.64 -7.69 20.32
N PRO A 125 0.65 -8.82 19.60
CA PRO A 125 1.88 -9.59 19.40
C PRO A 125 2.99 -8.76 18.77
N THR A 126 4.25 -9.06 19.13
CA THR A 126 5.41 -8.37 18.56
C THR A 126 5.61 -8.71 17.10
N GLU A 127 5.29 -9.95 16.71
CA GLU A 127 5.42 -10.42 15.33
C GLU A 127 4.05 -10.77 14.75
N LEU A 128 3.93 -10.66 13.42
CA LEU A 128 2.71 -10.99 12.70
C LEU A 128 2.27 -12.43 13.03
N PRO A 129 1.10 -12.60 13.68
CA PRO A 129 0.69 -13.91 14.17
C PRO A 129 -0.02 -14.77 13.13
N TRP A 130 -0.26 -14.24 11.93
CA TRP A 130 -1.04 -14.90 10.89
C TRP A 130 -0.24 -15.00 9.60
N ARG A 131 -0.60 -15.99 8.77
CA ARG A 131 -0.08 -16.10 7.40
C ARG A 131 -0.89 -15.20 6.48
N MET A 132 -0.28 -14.72 5.39
CA MET A 132 -0.97 -13.86 4.42
C MET A 132 -2.20 -14.53 3.82
N GLU A 133 -2.15 -15.85 3.60
CA GLU A 133 -3.31 -16.62 3.12
C GLU A 133 -4.51 -16.45 4.06
N GLN A 134 -4.27 -16.46 5.37
CA GLN A 134 -5.31 -16.22 6.37
C GLN A 134 -5.77 -14.77 6.35
N VAL A 135 -4.84 -13.83 6.39
CA VAL A 135 -5.13 -12.38 6.42
C VAL A 135 -6.04 -11.98 5.27
N LEU A 136 -5.78 -12.52 4.08
CA LEU A 136 -6.51 -12.17 2.85
C LEU A 136 -7.75 -13.02 2.62
N SER A 137 -7.94 -14.10 3.37
CA SER A 137 -9.12 -14.95 3.23
C SER A 137 -10.37 -14.28 3.79
N PRO A 138 -11.48 -14.21 3.04
CA PRO A 138 -12.72 -13.63 3.53
C PRO A 138 -13.35 -14.42 4.69
N ASP A 139 -12.92 -15.68 4.87
CA ASP A 139 -13.44 -16.55 5.93
C ASP A 139 -12.66 -16.48 7.23
N PHE A 140 -11.53 -15.76 7.25
CA PHE A 140 -10.68 -15.68 8.43
C PHE A 140 -11.07 -14.51 9.34
N TRP A 141 -11.47 -14.85 10.57
CA TRP A 141 -11.82 -13.90 11.63
C TRP A 141 -11.11 -14.36 12.90
N PRO A 142 -9.98 -13.71 13.29
CA PRO A 142 -9.14 -14.19 14.40
C PRO A 142 -9.85 -14.06 15.75
N GLY A 143 -9.60 -15.03 16.61
CA GLY A 143 -10.18 -15.07 17.94
C GLY A 143 -11.59 -15.59 17.99
#